data_d9ff40feff52c97cae878985d797343a
#
_entry.id   d9ff40feff52c97cae878985d797343a
#
_cell.length_a   1.000
_cell.length_b   1.000
_cell.length_c   1.000
_cell.angle_alpha   90.00
_cell.angle_beta   90.00
_cell.angle_gamma   90.00
#
_symmetry.space_group_name_H-M   'P 1'
#
loop_
_entity.id
_entity.type
_entity.pdbx_description
1 polymer ?
#
loop_
_entity_poly.entity_id
_entity_poly.type
_entity_poly.pdbx_seq_one_letter_code
_entity_poly.pdbx_strand_id
1 'polypeptide(L)'
;SAQHDTVPNVPTRSMPTAPPVDVPMIPNSHATSLLFCFFLLATSGNATGGGEWPQFRGPDGQGHTSAVGLPTEWSETQNIAWKTGLPGEGHSSPVISGEQIWLTTAVTETLPEAEQQKRLSNLKHPQGLKLAGSLSLQALQVNRTTGAIEQQIKLFGVSEPEPKHALNSYASPTPVIVDEFVYCHFGTYGTACIQRRTGTVVWKQNSLHCDHQNGPGSSPVAWQDLLILHYDGMDAQFIAALNRSDGSVRWKKQRSGEMHPQSHLKKAYATPLIIESADIPLVISPAADWVYGYHAGTGEEVWRAHYGRLGFSTVPRPVAEDGHVFISTSYMQPRLLAVDVTGRGDVTETHVRW
;
A
#
# COMPACT_ATOMS: atom_id res chain seq x y z
N SER A 1 -39.95 16.62 17.72
CA SER A 1 -39.42 16.47 19.07
C SER A 1 -38.22 15.52 19.02
N ALA A 2 -37.03 16.12 19.09
CA ALA A 2 -35.77 15.37 19.13
C ALA A 2 -35.44 15.11 20.61
N GLN A 3 -35.27 13.85 20.97
CA GLN A 3 -34.71 13.44 22.25
C GLN A 3 -33.18 13.47 22.17
N HIS A 4 -32.58 14.22 23.08
CA HIS A 4 -31.13 14.20 23.37
C HIS A 4 -30.82 13.02 24.29
N ASP A 5 -30.08 12.04 23.79
CA ASP A 5 -29.47 11.01 24.63
C ASP A 5 -28.14 11.50 25.19
N THR A 6 -28.07 11.55 26.52
CA THR A 6 -26.90 11.93 27.30
C THR A 6 -25.93 10.75 27.44
N VAL A 7 -24.66 10.97 27.07
CA VAL A 7 -23.55 10.03 27.21
C VAL A 7 -23.15 9.92 28.71
N PRO A 8 -23.00 8.73 29.28
CA PRO A 8 -22.57 8.59 30.68
C PRO A 8 -21.08 8.88 30.88
N ASN A 9 -20.81 9.61 31.95
CA ASN A 9 -19.51 10.07 32.42
C ASN A 9 -18.68 8.88 32.99
N VAL A 10 -17.51 8.63 32.42
CA VAL A 10 -16.57 7.59 32.92
C VAL A 10 -15.60 8.22 33.92
N PRO A 11 -15.44 7.70 35.12
CA PRO A 11 -14.54 8.28 36.12
C PRO A 11 -13.07 8.02 35.79
N THR A 12 -12.27 9.07 35.77
CA THR A 12 -10.81 9.04 35.67
C THR A 12 -10.17 8.45 36.94
N ARG A 13 -9.46 7.35 36.75
CA ARG A 13 -8.66 6.70 37.81
C ARG A 13 -7.28 7.36 37.86
N SER A 14 -6.95 8.01 39.01
CA SER A 14 -5.62 8.56 39.26
C SER A 14 -4.61 7.43 39.55
N MET A 15 -3.45 7.52 38.90
CA MET A 15 -2.31 6.62 39.18
C MET A 15 -1.56 7.07 40.43
N PRO A 16 -1.03 6.14 41.24
CA PRO A 16 -0.22 6.46 42.40
C PRO A 16 1.19 6.91 41.99
N THR A 17 1.69 7.95 42.66
CA THR A 17 3.06 8.48 42.57
C THR A 17 4.05 7.56 43.25
N ALA A 18 5.16 7.24 42.62
CA ALA A 18 6.26 6.48 43.21
C ALA A 18 7.10 7.34 44.17
N PRO A 19 7.67 6.74 45.25
CA PRO A 19 8.49 7.46 46.21
C PRO A 19 9.89 7.80 45.69
N PRO A 20 10.56 8.82 46.23
CA PRO A 20 11.89 9.24 45.79
C PRO A 20 12.98 8.24 46.21
N VAL A 21 13.95 8.02 45.31
CA VAL A 21 15.14 7.18 45.56
C VAL A 21 16.27 8.05 46.08
N ASP A 22 16.80 7.72 47.26
CA ASP A 22 17.98 8.34 47.87
C ASP A 22 19.25 7.96 47.11
N VAL A 23 20.05 8.99 46.76
CA VAL A 23 21.38 8.83 46.14
C VAL A 23 22.46 9.10 47.22
N PRO A 24 23.40 8.17 47.46
CA PRO A 24 24.45 8.39 48.44
C PRO A 24 25.55 9.33 47.89
N MET A 25 25.97 10.29 48.73
CA MET A 25 27.10 11.19 48.46
C MET A 25 28.45 10.48 48.62
N ILE A 26 29.37 10.69 47.68
CA ILE A 26 30.77 10.25 47.74
C ILE A 26 31.65 11.47 48.06
N PRO A 27 32.65 11.35 48.98
CA PRO A 27 33.42 12.48 49.43
C PRO A 27 34.58 12.92 48.50
N ASN A 28 34.87 14.23 48.50
CA ASN A 28 35.93 14.89 47.77
C ASN A 28 37.34 14.38 48.17
N SER A 29 38.18 14.10 47.15
CA SER A 29 39.65 14.11 47.33
C SER A 29 40.28 14.97 46.22
N HIS A 30 41.13 15.93 46.67
CA HIS A 30 41.89 16.82 45.84
C HIS A 30 42.97 16.07 45.03
N ALA A 31 43.12 16.36 43.75
CA ALA A 31 44.42 16.28 43.07
C ALA A 31 44.39 17.02 41.71
N THR A 32 45.17 18.07 41.65
CA THR A 32 46.07 18.57 40.59
C THR A 32 45.57 18.73 39.18
N SER A 33 45.44 19.99 38.77
CA SER A 33 45.19 20.49 37.41
C SER A 33 46.24 19.99 36.39
N LEU A 34 45.77 19.38 35.31
CA LEU A 34 46.42 19.32 34.04
C LEU A 34 45.40 19.76 32.99
N LEU A 35 45.66 20.95 32.43
CA LEU A 35 44.86 21.56 31.38
C LEU A 35 45.05 20.77 30.07
N PHE A 36 44.15 19.85 29.78
CA PHE A 36 44.00 19.26 28.44
C PHE A 36 42.87 20.00 27.72
N CYS A 37 43.27 20.89 26.78
CA CYS A 37 42.32 21.42 25.81
C CYS A 37 41.76 20.28 24.94
N PHE A 38 40.66 19.70 25.33
CA PHE A 38 39.84 18.89 24.42
C PHE A 38 39.13 19.83 23.47
N PHE A 39 39.62 19.92 22.24
CA PHE A 39 38.83 20.37 21.11
C PHE A 39 37.68 19.37 20.97
N LEU A 40 36.51 19.71 21.49
CA LEU A 40 35.27 19.10 21.10
C LEU A 40 35.06 19.44 19.61
N LEU A 41 35.52 18.55 18.73
CA LEU A 41 34.94 18.41 17.41
C LEU A 41 33.46 18.06 17.64
N ALA A 42 32.62 19.08 17.63
CA ALA A 42 31.19 18.88 17.40
C ALA A 42 31.08 18.23 16.02
N THR A 43 31.12 16.92 15.97
CA THR A 43 30.57 16.20 14.85
C THR A 43 29.08 16.56 14.88
N SER A 44 28.70 17.53 14.04
CA SER A 44 27.35 17.69 13.59
C SER A 44 26.99 16.34 12.96
N GLY A 45 26.52 15.42 13.78
CA GLY A 45 25.84 14.23 13.34
C GLY A 45 24.69 14.74 12.49
N ASN A 46 24.85 14.71 11.18
CA ASN A 46 23.72 14.74 10.29
C ASN A 46 22.79 13.64 10.82
N ALA A 47 21.71 14.05 11.45
CA ALA A 47 20.59 13.19 11.71
C ALA A 47 20.07 12.75 10.33
N THR A 48 20.66 11.69 9.78
CA THR A 48 20.09 10.92 8.68
C THR A 48 18.88 10.13 9.22
N GLY A 49 17.98 10.86 9.85
CA GLY A 49 16.75 10.36 10.43
C GLY A 49 15.62 10.39 9.42
N GLY A 50 15.85 9.84 8.25
CA GLY A 50 14.78 9.66 7.32
C GLY A 50 14.62 8.16 7.05
N GLY A 51 13.69 7.51 7.76
CA GLY A 51 13.45 6.09 7.61
C GLY A 51 13.16 5.72 6.16
N GLU A 52 13.61 4.54 5.76
CA GLU A 52 13.19 3.88 4.53
C GLU A 52 11.68 3.67 4.57
N TRP A 53 11.00 3.94 3.45
CA TRP A 53 9.56 3.70 3.29
C TRP A 53 9.31 3.05 1.92
N PRO A 54 9.77 1.80 1.72
CA PRO A 54 9.98 1.24 0.38
C PRO A 54 8.71 0.73 -0.30
N GLN A 55 7.59 0.65 0.41
CA GLN A 55 6.33 0.11 -0.11
C GLN A 55 5.11 0.78 0.52
N PHE A 56 3.93 0.44 0.01
CA PHE A 56 2.66 0.86 0.60
C PHE A 56 2.57 0.45 2.08
N ARG A 57 2.36 1.44 2.96
CA ARG A 57 2.34 1.31 4.43
C ARG A 57 3.69 0.93 5.05
N GLY A 58 4.81 1.30 4.40
CA GLY A 58 6.14 1.27 5.00
C GLY A 58 6.84 -0.08 5.03
N PRO A 59 7.92 -0.21 5.81
CA PRO A 59 8.83 -1.35 5.74
C PRO A 59 8.17 -2.71 5.99
N ASP A 60 7.30 -2.77 6.99
CA ASP A 60 6.53 -3.98 7.35
C ASP A 60 5.17 -4.07 6.63
N GLY A 61 4.81 -3.04 5.87
CA GLY A 61 3.52 -2.95 5.20
C GLY A 61 2.33 -2.73 6.14
N GLN A 62 2.57 -2.43 7.41
CA GLN A 62 1.54 -2.25 8.45
C GLN A 62 1.40 -0.80 8.92
N GLY A 63 2.23 0.11 8.41
CA GLY A 63 2.16 1.54 8.70
C GLY A 63 2.99 1.99 9.90
N HIS A 64 3.92 1.16 10.38
CA HIS A 64 4.79 1.50 11.50
C HIS A 64 6.04 2.25 11.03
N THR A 65 6.49 3.18 11.87
CA THR A 65 7.74 3.91 11.70
C THR A 65 8.46 4.07 13.03
N SER A 66 9.78 4.02 13.00
CA SER A 66 10.63 4.37 14.14
C SER A 66 10.97 5.87 14.18
N ALA A 67 10.45 6.68 13.26
CA ALA A 67 10.70 8.11 13.23
C ALA A 67 10.15 8.80 14.46
N VAL A 68 10.95 9.68 15.05
CA VAL A 68 10.60 10.49 16.23
C VAL A 68 10.62 11.98 15.88
N GLY A 69 9.97 12.81 16.69
CA GLY A 69 9.95 14.25 16.49
C GLY A 69 9.17 14.69 15.24
N LEU A 70 8.19 13.88 14.82
CA LEU A 70 7.32 14.25 13.70
C LEU A 70 6.51 15.50 14.05
N PRO A 71 6.34 16.46 13.12
CA PRO A 71 5.53 17.63 13.35
C PRO A 71 4.07 17.24 13.56
N THR A 72 3.44 17.80 14.59
CA THR A 72 2.00 17.65 14.85
C THR A 72 1.20 18.81 14.26
N GLU A 73 1.88 19.88 13.87
CA GLU A 73 1.30 21.05 13.24
C GLU A 73 2.11 21.42 11.98
N TRP A 74 1.42 21.75 10.90
CA TRP A 74 2.01 22.27 9.67
C TRP A 74 1.07 23.23 8.94
N SER A 75 1.66 24.10 8.13
CA SER A 75 0.94 25.04 7.25
C SER A 75 1.77 25.28 6.01
N GLU A 76 1.31 26.11 5.08
CA GLU A 76 2.08 26.49 3.88
C GLU A 76 3.45 27.15 4.22
N THR A 77 3.64 27.64 5.45
CA THR A 77 4.86 28.33 5.89
C THR A 77 5.55 27.69 7.10
N GLN A 78 5.01 26.59 7.61
CA GLN A 78 5.52 25.94 8.82
C GLN A 78 5.63 24.42 8.60
N ASN A 79 6.81 23.88 8.89
CA ASN A 79 7.10 22.43 8.80
C ASN A 79 6.90 21.84 7.39
N ILE A 80 6.93 22.66 6.33
CA ILE A 80 6.97 22.27 4.92
C ILE A 80 8.34 22.61 4.36
N ALA A 81 9.10 21.59 3.99
CA ALA A 81 10.43 21.79 3.41
C ALA A 81 10.36 22.28 1.95
N TRP A 82 9.46 21.72 1.18
CA TRP A 82 9.21 22.06 -0.22
C TRP A 82 7.82 21.61 -0.69
N LYS A 83 7.38 22.14 -1.84
CA LYS A 83 6.12 21.79 -2.50
C LYS A 83 6.36 21.73 -4.00
N THR A 84 6.06 20.62 -4.63
CA THR A 84 6.32 20.39 -6.05
C THR A 84 5.06 19.99 -6.79
N GLY A 85 4.74 20.68 -7.89
CA GLY A 85 3.68 20.29 -8.81
C GLY A 85 4.10 19.03 -9.58
N LEU A 86 3.24 18.03 -9.60
CA LEU A 86 3.47 16.79 -10.33
C LEU A 86 2.65 16.75 -11.62
N PRO A 87 3.19 16.18 -12.73
CA PRO A 87 2.43 16.01 -13.96
C PRO A 87 1.35 14.95 -13.81
N GLY A 88 0.16 15.19 -14.35
CA GLY A 88 -0.94 14.22 -14.39
C GLY A 88 -1.65 13.99 -13.05
N GLU A 89 -2.26 12.82 -12.91
CA GLU A 89 -3.00 12.40 -11.70
C GLU A 89 -2.43 11.08 -11.16
N GLY A 90 -2.32 10.97 -9.82
CA GLY A 90 -1.90 9.74 -9.16
C GLY A 90 -2.40 9.71 -7.71
N HIS A 91 -2.78 8.54 -7.23
CA HIS A 91 -3.10 8.29 -5.81
C HIS A 91 -2.11 7.33 -5.16
N SER A 92 -1.01 7.00 -5.84
CA SER A 92 0.06 6.23 -5.24
C SER A 92 0.65 6.97 -4.05
N SER A 93 0.92 6.24 -2.96
CA SER A 93 1.73 6.80 -1.89
C SER A 93 3.17 6.97 -2.38
N PRO A 94 3.89 8.02 -1.97
CA PRO A 94 5.33 8.11 -2.20
C PRO A 94 6.05 6.98 -1.46
N VAL A 95 7.03 6.35 -2.11
CA VAL A 95 7.97 5.42 -1.48
C VAL A 95 9.36 6.04 -1.45
N ILE A 96 10.11 5.76 -0.39
CA ILE A 96 11.35 6.46 -0.07
C ILE A 96 12.47 5.44 0.14
N SER A 97 13.60 5.67 -0.51
CA SER A 97 14.85 4.99 -0.22
C SER A 97 16.03 5.95 -0.41
N GLY A 98 16.75 6.22 0.68
CA GLY A 98 17.79 7.23 0.71
C GLY A 98 17.26 8.62 0.33
N GLU A 99 17.90 9.25 -0.65
CA GLU A 99 17.53 10.59 -1.15
C GLU A 99 16.44 10.54 -2.26
N GLN A 100 15.92 9.38 -2.59
CA GLN A 100 14.96 9.21 -3.68
C GLN A 100 13.54 8.98 -3.14
N ILE A 101 12.61 9.74 -3.69
CA ILE A 101 11.17 9.51 -3.55
C ILE A 101 10.65 9.04 -4.90
N TRP A 102 9.94 7.92 -4.92
CA TRP A 102 9.32 7.39 -6.13
C TRP A 102 7.81 7.34 -5.99
N LEU A 103 7.12 7.70 -7.06
CA LEU A 103 5.66 7.63 -7.18
C LEU A 103 5.25 7.39 -8.63
N THR A 104 3.98 7.03 -8.83
CA THR A 104 3.41 6.84 -10.16
C THR A 104 2.43 7.95 -10.51
N THR A 105 2.31 8.25 -11.80
CA THR A 105 1.34 9.22 -12.32
C THR A 105 0.77 8.77 -13.66
N ALA A 106 -0.42 9.24 -13.98
CA ALA A 106 -1.08 9.09 -15.27
C ALA A 106 -1.34 10.46 -15.89
N VAL A 107 -0.67 10.72 -17.00
CA VAL A 107 -0.98 11.88 -17.84
C VAL A 107 -2.04 11.46 -18.84
N THR A 108 -3.17 12.14 -18.84
CA THR A 108 -4.35 11.79 -19.64
C THR A 108 -4.61 12.82 -20.73
N GLU A 109 -5.09 12.37 -21.88
CA GLU A 109 -5.76 13.22 -22.84
C GLU A 109 -7.27 13.21 -22.59
N THR A 110 -7.86 14.38 -22.59
CA THR A 110 -9.31 14.53 -22.33
C THR A 110 -10.11 14.12 -23.57
N LEU A 111 -11.12 13.28 -23.37
CA LEU A 111 -12.15 13.06 -24.38
C LEU A 111 -13.14 14.23 -24.38
N PRO A 112 -13.66 14.65 -25.55
CA PRO A 112 -14.82 15.53 -25.62
C PRO A 112 -15.99 14.96 -24.82
N GLU A 113 -16.71 15.81 -24.10
CA GLU A 113 -17.77 15.37 -23.18
C GLU A 113 -18.84 14.52 -23.87
N ALA A 114 -19.26 14.91 -25.08
CA ALA A 114 -20.24 14.15 -25.87
C ALA A 114 -19.75 12.72 -26.19
N GLU A 115 -18.47 12.55 -26.52
CA GLU A 115 -17.89 11.23 -26.81
C GLU A 115 -17.75 10.41 -25.53
N GLN A 116 -17.35 11.05 -24.41
CA GLN A 116 -17.29 10.39 -23.09
C GLN A 116 -18.67 9.86 -22.69
N GLN A 117 -19.71 10.69 -22.76
CA GLN A 117 -21.07 10.31 -22.45
C GLN A 117 -21.59 9.18 -23.34
N LYS A 118 -21.35 9.26 -24.65
CA LYS A 118 -21.72 8.21 -25.61
C LYS A 118 -21.06 6.87 -25.26
N ARG A 119 -19.78 6.86 -24.92
CA ARG A 119 -19.06 5.62 -24.57
C ARG A 119 -19.50 5.07 -23.22
N LEU A 120 -19.73 5.92 -22.22
CA LEU A 120 -20.22 5.52 -20.91
C LEU A 120 -21.66 4.97 -20.96
N SER A 121 -22.54 5.52 -21.80
CA SER A 121 -23.94 5.05 -21.94
C SER A 121 -24.06 3.61 -22.42
N ASN A 122 -23.02 3.05 -23.04
CA ASN A 122 -22.97 1.65 -23.46
C ASN A 122 -22.58 0.69 -22.32
N LEU A 123 -22.22 1.21 -21.15
CA LEU A 123 -21.85 0.39 -19.99
C LEU A 123 -23.08 0.06 -19.14
N LYS A 124 -23.09 -1.12 -18.54
CA LYS A 124 -24.20 -1.55 -17.67
C LYS A 124 -24.29 -0.77 -16.35
N HIS A 125 -23.14 -0.28 -15.85
CA HIS A 125 -23.03 0.44 -14.57
C HIS A 125 -22.11 1.65 -14.70
N PRO A 126 -22.54 2.72 -15.42
CA PRO A 126 -21.69 3.88 -15.73
C PRO A 126 -21.57 4.90 -14.60
N GLN A 127 -22.33 4.74 -13.50
CA GLN A 127 -22.42 5.73 -12.42
C GLN A 127 -21.06 6.02 -11.80
N GLY A 128 -20.68 7.29 -11.76
CA GLY A 128 -19.41 7.75 -11.18
C GLY A 128 -18.17 7.43 -12.01
N LEU A 129 -18.32 6.84 -13.21
CA LEU A 129 -17.19 6.53 -14.09
C LEU A 129 -16.80 7.73 -14.96
N LYS A 130 -15.51 7.80 -15.29
CA LYS A 130 -14.90 8.74 -16.23
C LYS A 130 -14.02 7.97 -17.22
N LEU A 131 -13.88 8.51 -18.44
CA LEU A 131 -13.01 8.01 -19.49
C LEU A 131 -11.99 9.06 -19.89
N ALA A 132 -10.76 8.62 -20.15
CA ALA A 132 -9.75 9.39 -20.87
C ALA A 132 -9.69 8.97 -22.34
N GLY A 133 -9.17 9.83 -23.21
CA GLY A 133 -8.89 9.54 -24.60
C GLY A 133 -7.67 8.63 -24.75
N SER A 134 -6.61 9.00 -24.06
CA SER A 134 -5.39 8.21 -23.97
C SER A 134 -4.71 8.38 -22.63
N LEU A 135 -3.76 7.49 -22.30
CA LEU A 135 -2.95 7.54 -21.09
C LEU A 135 -1.46 7.46 -21.43
N SER A 136 -0.67 8.22 -20.69
CA SER A 136 0.76 8.00 -20.49
C SER A 136 0.99 7.67 -19.01
N LEU A 137 1.23 6.39 -18.72
CA LEU A 137 1.51 5.90 -17.36
C LEU A 137 3.00 6.00 -17.08
N GLN A 138 3.37 6.66 -15.98
CA GLN A 138 4.75 7.08 -15.75
C GLN A 138 5.16 6.84 -14.30
N ALA A 139 6.46 6.68 -14.09
CA ALA A 139 7.12 6.76 -12.80
C ALA A 139 7.84 8.11 -12.67
N LEU A 140 7.79 8.69 -11.50
CA LEU A 140 8.49 9.93 -11.16
C LEU A 140 9.49 9.64 -10.04
N GLN A 141 10.72 10.11 -10.20
CA GLN A 141 11.69 10.21 -9.13
C GLN A 141 11.82 11.68 -8.71
N VAL A 142 11.64 11.91 -7.43
CA VAL A 142 11.79 13.24 -6.81
C VAL A 142 12.92 13.19 -5.81
N ASN A 143 13.76 14.21 -5.82
CA ASN A 143 14.82 14.39 -4.82
C ASN A 143 14.19 14.73 -3.48
N ARG A 144 14.51 13.95 -2.46
CA ARG A 144 13.93 14.07 -1.12
C ARG A 144 14.25 15.42 -0.44
N THR A 145 15.46 15.91 -0.63
CA THR A 145 15.92 17.15 0.00
C THR A 145 15.39 18.40 -0.68
N THR A 146 15.34 18.39 -2.03
CA THR A 146 15.01 19.59 -2.81
C THR A 146 13.60 19.63 -3.35
N GLY A 147 12.92 18.47 -3.43
CA GLY A 147 11.63 18.33 -4.09
C GLY A 147 11.69 18.36 -5.62
N ALA A 148 12.89 18.44 -6.22
CA ALA A 148 13.03 18.46 -7.67
C ALA A 148 12.68 17.12 -8.30
N ILE A 149 11.92 17.13 -9.41
CA ILE A 149 11.69 15.93 -10.22
C ILE A 149 12.98 15.68 -11.02
N GLU A 150 13.70 14.62 -10.67
CA GLU A 150 14.97 14.24 -11.32
C GLU A 150 14.77 13.31 -12.51
N GLN A 151 13.73 12.46 -12.44
CA GLN A 151 13.40 11.54 -13.53
C GLN A 151 11.87 11.47 -13.74
N GLN A 152 11.48 11.44 -15.02
CA GLN A 152 10.10 11.20 -15.46
C GLN A 152 10.14 10.13 -16.55
N ILE A 153 9.70 8.93 -16.23
CA ILE A 153 9.91 7.73 -17.03
C ILE A 153 8.57 7.22 -17.56
N LYS A 154 8.35 7.30 -18.87
CA LYS A 154 7.17 6.73 -19.53
C LYS A 154 7.27 5.21 -19.55
N LEU A 155 6.31 4.54 -18.90
CA LEU A 155 6.23 3.09 -18.82
C LEU A 155 5.28 2.50 -19.84
N PHE A 156 4.03 2.97 -19.87
CA PHE A 156 3.01 2.48 -20.80
C PHE A 156 2.27 3.62 -21.47
N GLY A 157 1.89 3.42 -22.73
CA GLY A 157 0.96 4.25 -23.47
C GLY A 157 -0.30 3.44 -23.77
N VAL A 158 -1.48 4.01 -23.53
CA VAL A 158 -2.77 3.34 -23.76
C VAL A 158 -3.66 4.27 -24.56
N SER A 159 -4.13 3.84 -25.73
CA SER A 159 -4.93 4.65 -26.63
C SER A 159 -6.42 4.67 -26.30
N GLU A 160 -6.96 3.65 -25.71
CA GLU A 160 -8.38 3.57 -25.34
C GLU A 160 -8.52 2.90 -23.98
N PRO A 161 -8.23 3.64 -22.91
CA PRO A 161 -8.27 3.05 -21.57
C PRO A 161 -9.68 2.64 -21.16
N GLU A 162 -9.74 1.64 -20.27
CA GLU A 162 -10.96 1.33 -19.55
C GLU A 162 -11.39 2.54 -18.69
N PRO A 163 -12.69 2.63 -18.32
CA PRO A 163 -13.14 3.68 -17.41
C PRO A 163 -12.51 3.53 -16.03
N LYS A 164 -12.44 4.64 -15.32
CA LYS A 164 -12.12 4.66 -13.90
C LYS A 164 -13.21 5.38 -13.11
N HIS A 165 -13.33 5.11 -11.82
CA HIS A 165 -14.20 5.91 -10.95
C HIS A 165 -13.66 7.34 -10.83
N ALA A 166 -14.56 8.33 -10.72
CA ALA A 166 -14.18 9.75 -10.61
C ALA A 166 -13.27 10.05 -9.40
N LEU A 167 -13.41 9.27 -8.32
CA LEU A 167 -12.59 9.36 -7.11
C LEU A 167 -11.31 8.50 -7.16
N ASN A 168 -11.02 7.86 -8.28
CA ASN A 168 -9.81 7.06 -8.46
C ASN A 168 -8.90 7.65 -9.54
N SER A 169 -7.67 7.14 -9.65
CA SER A 169 -6.74 7.45 -10.73
C SER A 169 -6.30 6.18 -11.46
N TYR A 170 -5.70 6.33 -12.65
CA TYR A 170 -5.07 5.23 -13.37
C TYR A 170 -3.70 4.84 -12.80
N ALA A 171 -3.18 5.63 -11.83
CA ALA A 171 -1.91 5.45 -11.14
C ALA A 171 -2.11 5.44 -9.61
N SER A 172 -3.06 4.64 -9.12
CA SER A 172 -3.34 4.49 -7.69
C SER A 172 -2.47 3.44 -7.00
N PRO A 173 -2.03 2.34 -7.65
CA PRO A 173 -1.10 1.41 -7.01
C PRO A 173 0.21 2.10 -6.64
N THR A 174 0.64 1.92 -5.39
CA THR A 174 1.90 2.43 -4.87
C THR A 174 3.05 1.56 -5.38
N PRO A 175 4.14 2.13 -5.91
CA PRO A 175 5.30 1.35 -6.32
C PRO A 175 5.99 0.68 -5.12
N VAL A 176 6.85 -0.30 -5.37
CA VAL A 176 7.70 -0.90 -4.34
C VAL A 176 9.17 -0.82 -4.75
N ILE A 177 10.03 -0.43 -3.80
CA ILE A 177 11.48 -0.39 -3.97
C ILE A 177 12.08 -1.63 -3.31
N VAL A 178 12.91 -2.35 -4.05
CA VAL A 178 13.73 -3.44 -3.51
C VAL A 178 15.12 -3.32 -4.10
N ASP A 179 16.11 -3.18 -3.25
CA ASP A 179 17.50 -3.00 -3.65
C ASP A 179 17.67 -1.83 -4.65
N GLU A 180 18.21 -2.12 -5.83
CA GLU A 180 18.46 -1.14 -6.89
C GLU A 180 17.27 -0.96 -7.86
N PHE A 181 16.09 -1.54 -7.55
CA PHE A 181 14.96 -1.56 -8.47
C PHE A 181 13.71 -0.96 -7.87
N VAL A 182 12.91 -0.35 -8.76
CA VAL A 182 11.55 0.12 -8.49
C VAL A 182 10.59 -0.63 -9.38
N TYR A 183 9.56 -1.21 -8.78
CA TYR A 183 8.50 -1.93 -9.48
C TYR A 183 7.23 -1.10 -9.45
N CYS A 184 6.75 -0.71 -10.64
CA CYS A 184 5.54 0.09 -10.82
C CYS A 184 4.44 -0.79 -11.43
N HIS A 185 3.26 -0.75 -10.82
CA HIS A 185 2.09 -1.53 -11.26
C HIS A 185 0.93 -0.60 -11.61
N PHE A 186 0.23 -0.90 -12.69
CA PHE A 186 -0.91 -0.13 -13.18
C PHE A 186 -2.12 -1.04 -13.49
N GLY A 187 -2.30 -2.10 -12.70
CA GLY A 187 -3.36 -3.08 -12.93
C GLY A 187 -3.26 -3.73 -14.30
N THR A 188 -4.36 -3.74 -15.02
CA THR A 188 -4.50 -4.33 -16.35
C THR A 188 -3.54 -3.74 -17.41
N TYR A 189 -3.04 -2.51 -17.18
CA TYR A 189 -2.13 -1.87 -18.14
C TYR A 189 -0.69 -2.36 -18.04
N GLY A 190 -0.35 -3.05 -16.95
CA GLY A 190 0.93 -3.73 -16.80
C GLY A 190 1.74 -3.37 -15.57
N THR A 191 2.87 -4.03 -15.49
CA THR A 191 3.89 -3.89 -14.44
C THR A 191 5.25 -3.67 -15.09
N ALA A 192 6.06 -2.81 -14.51
CA ALA A 192 7.41 -2.51 -15.03
C ALA A 192 8.43 -2.48 -13.89
N CYS A 193 9.65 -2.88 -14.21
CA CYS A 193 10.83 -2.76 -13.36
C CYS A 193 11.75 -1.66 -13.91
N ILE A 194 12.22 -0.79 -13.02
CA ILE A 194 13.14 0.30 -13.33
C ILE A 194 14.38 0.13 -12.47
N GLN A 195 15.57 0.25 -13.06
CA GLN A 195 16.81 0.41 -12.33
C GLN A 195 16.86 1.86 -11.81
N ARG A 196 16.73 2.05 -10.49
CA ARG A 196 16.44 3.36 -9.87
C ARG A 196 17.52 4.40 -10.06
N ARG A 197 18.80 4.01 -10.19
CA ARG A 197 19.91 4.94 -10.35
C ARG A 197 19.96 5.56 -11.75
N THR A 198 19.62 4.80 -12.78
CA THR A 198 19.74 5.22 -14.19
C THR A 198 18.40 5.58 -14.83
N GLY A 199 17.27 5.16 -14.24
CA GLY A 199 15.95 5.28 -14.84
C GLY A 199 15.70 4.28 -15.97
N THR A 200 16.64 3.36 -16.19
CA THR A 200 16.50 2.36 -17.27
C THR A 200 15.37 1.37 -16.93
N VAL A 201 14.43 1.22 -17.87
CA VAL A 201 13.39 0.19 -17.78
C VAL A 201 14.03 -1.17 -18.08
N VAL A 202 14.04 -2.06 -17.08
CA VAL A 202 14.65 -3.39 -17.18
C VAL A 202 13.73 -4.36 -17.89
N TRP A 203 12.45 -4.38 -17.48
CA TRP A 203 11.43 -5.18 -18.13
C TRP A 203 10.03 -4.55 -17.98
N LYS A 204 9.12 -4.99 -18.84
CA LYS A 204 7.69 -4.69 -18.79
C LYS A 204 6.90 -5.97 -18.97
N GLN A 205 5.83 -6.13 -18.20
CA GLN A 205 4.88 -7.23 -18.26
C GLN A 205 3.47 -6.67 -18.38
N ASN A 206 2.75 -7.03 -19.44
CA ASN A 206 1.39 -6.58 -19.70
C ASN A 206 0.47 -7.67 -20.25
N SER A 207 0.77 -8.94 -19.97
CA SER A 207 -0.07 -10.07 -20.42
C SER A 207 -1.14 -10.49 -19.41
N LEU A 208 -1.16 -9.89 -18.21
CA LEU A 208 -2.14 -10.16 -17.18
C LEU A 208 -3.23 -9.08 -17.19
N HIS A 209 -4.49 -9.50 -17.37
CA HIS A 209 -5.63 -8.59 -17.50
C HIS A 209 -6.78 -8.96 -16.59
N CYS A 210 -7.51 -7.96 -16.14
CA CYS A 210 -8.87 -8.03 -15.62
C CYS A 210 -9.57 -6.70 -15.84
N ASP A 211 -10.90 -6.70 -15.94
CA ASP A 211 -11.70 -5.48 -15.98
C ASP A 211 -11.87 -4.93 -14.55
N HIS A 212 -11.12 -3.89 -14.22
CA HIS A 212 -11.20 -3.25 -12.90
C HIS A 212 -12.49 -2.46 -12.69
N GLN A 213 -13.20 -2.07 -13.73
CA GLN A 213 -14.34 -1.14 -13.74
C GLN A 213 -14.01 0.24 -13.16
N ASN A 214 -13.45 0.29 -11.96
CA ASN A 214 -13.19 1.55 -11.23
C ASN A 214 -11.73 2.04 -11.36
N GLY A 215 -10.92 1.43 -12.21
CA GLY A 215 -9.48 1.63 -12.31
C GLY A 215 -8.69 0.79 -11.30
N PRO A 216 -7.35 0.70 -11.43
CA PRO A 216 -6.51 -0.11 -10.57
C PRO A 216 -6.42 0.46 -9.15
N GLY A 217 -6.17 -0.40 -8.14
CA GLY A 217 -6.04 0.03 -6.74
C GLY A 217 -5.02 -0.77 -5.94
N SER A 218 -4.94 -2.09 -6.15
CA SER A 218 -4.01 -2.96 -5.44
C SER A 218 -2.55 -2.64 -5.78
N SER A 219 -1.72 -2.45 -4.76
CA SER A 219 -0.28 -2.23 -4.92
C SER A 219 0.49 -3.55 -5.01
N PRO A 220 1.62 -3.60 -5.73
CA PRO A 220 2.50 -4.76 -5.73
C PRO A 220 3.16 -4.96 -4.36
N VAL A 221 3.44 -6.21 -4.00
CA VAL A 221 4.20 -6.56 -2.81
C VAL A 221 5.35 -7.48 -3.19
N ALA A 222 6.55 -7.13 -2.76
CA ALA A 222 7.74 -7.94 -3.01
C ALA A 222 7.98 -8.93 -1.87
N TRP A 223 8.36 -10.16 -2.23
CA TRP A 223 8.79 -11.19 -1.31
C TRP A 223 9.87 -12.05 -1.97
N GLN A 224 11.04 -12.09 -1.38
CA GLN A 224 12.22 -12.76 -1.97
C GLN A 224 12.44 -12.33 -3.43
N ASP A 225 12.46 -13.29 -4.38
CA ASP A 225 12.60 -13.06 -5.82
C ASP A 225 11.28 -12.82 -6.56
N LEU A 226 10.16 -12.67 -5.83
CA LEU A 226 8.82 -12.54 -6.37
C LEU A 226 8.22 -11.14 -6.18
N LEU A 227 7.37 -10.77 -7.12
CA LEU A 227 6.48 -9.61 -7.05
C LEU A 227 5.03 -10.11 -7.12
N ILE A 228 4.27 -9.94 -6.06
CA ILE A 228 2.91 -10.47 -5.90
C ILE A 228 1.90 -9.39 -6.23
N LEU A 229 0.90 -9.75 -7.05
CA LEU A 229 -0.07 -8.87 -7.66
C LEU A 229 -1.48 -9.44 -7.55
N HIS A 230 -2.46 -8.58 -7.30
CA HIS A 230 -3.89 -8.92 -7.35
C HIS A 230 -4.53 -8.45 -8.65
N TYR A 231 -5.39 -9.30 -9.20
CA TYR A 231 -6.23 -9.03 -10.36
C TYR A 231 -7.66 -9.49 -10.06
N ASP A 232 -8.38 -8.70 -9.28
CA ASP A 232 -9.76 -8.99 -8.88
C ASP A 232 -10.72 -8.02 -9.60
N GLY A 233 -11.04 -8.35 -10.85
CA GLY A 233 -11.90 -7.58 -11.73
C GLY A 233 -13.33 -8.10 -11.83
N MET A 234 -14.10 -7.57 -12.76
CA MET A 234 -15.47 -8.04 -13.04
C MET A 234 -15.50 -9.36 -13.80
N ASP A 235 -14.50 -9.60 -14.64
CA ASP A 235 -14.40 -10.72 -15.57
C ASP A 235 -13.46 -11.83 -15.08
N ALA A 236 -12.38 -11.46 -14.40
CA ALA A 236 -11.37 -12.38 -13.90
C ALA A 236 -10.94 -12.03 -12.48
N GLN A 237 -10.76 -13.04 -11.62
CA GLN A 237 -10.32 -12.89 -10.24
C GLN A 237 -9.20 -13.87 -9.95
N PHE A 238 -7.97 -13.34 -9.81
CA PHE A 238 -6.79 -14.15 -9.55
C PHE A 238 -5.69 -13.37 -8.82
N ILE A 239 -4.79 -14.11 -8.21
CA ILE A 239 -3.53 -13.60 -7.69
C ILE A 239 -2.39 -14.17 -8.56
N ALA A 240 -1.34 -13.40 -8.77
CA ALA A 240 -0.17 -13.83 -9.53
C ALA A 240 1.12 -13.39 -8.85
N ALA A 241 2.20 -14.13 -9.08
CA ALA A 241 3.56 -13.70 -8.78
C ALA A 241 4.41 -13.66 -10.04
N LEU A 242 5.16 -12.58 -10.20
CA LEU A 242 6.17 -12.41 -11.24
C LEU A 242 7.56 -12.64 -10.65
N ASN A 243 8.48 -13.16 -11.46
CA ASN A 243 9.91 -13.11 -11.13
C ASN A 243 10.36 -11.65 -11.18
N ARG A 244 10.98 -11.15 -10.12
CA ARG A 244 11.47 -9.75 -10.06
C ARG A 244 12.57 -9.47 -11.09
N SER A 245 13.33 -10.50 -11.48
CA SER A 245 14.46 -10.34 -12.41
C SER A 245 14.05 -10.03 -13.85
N ASP A 246 12.95 -10.60 -14.34
CA ASP A 246 12.57 -10.55 -15.75
C ASP A 246 11.08 -10.29 -16.02
N GLY A 247 10.25 -10.23 -14.97
CA GLY A 247 8.80 -10.01 -15.08
C GLY A 247 8.01 -11.23 -15.59
N SER A 248 8.63 -12.39 -15.77
CA SER A 248 7.93 -13.62 -16.16
C SER A 248 7.00 -14.11 -15.05
N VAL A 249 5.86 -14.70 -15.42
CA VAL A 249 4.89 -15.24 -14.45
C VAL A 249 5.45 -16.51 -13.83
N ARG A 250 5.71 -16.49 -12.52
CA ARG A 250 6.14 -17.65 -11.74
C ARG A 250 4.98 -18.58 -11.41
N TRP A 251 3.88 -17.98 -10.90
CA TRP A 251 2.63 -18.68 -10.64
C TRP A 251 1.43 -17.73 -10.78
N LYS A 252 0.27 -18.32 -11.09
CA LYS A 252 -1.02 -17.63 -11.17
C LYS A 252 -2.10 -18.55 -10.62
N LYS A 253 -2.94 -18.05 -9.71
CA LYS A 253 -4.01 -18.82 -9.07
C LYS A 253 -5.34 -18.08 -9.16
N GLN A 254 -6.33 -18.76 -9.75
CA GLN A 254 -7.71 -18.29 -9.73
C GLN A 254 -8.25 -18.35 -8.29
N ARG A 255 -9.16 -17.44 -7.96
CA ARG A 255 -9.89 -17.51 -6.68
C ARG A 255 -10.78 -18.74 -6.67
N SER A 256 -10.72 -19.53 -5.59
CA SER A 256 -11.41 -20.83 -5.47
C SER A 256 -12.81 -20.73 -4.87
N GLY A 257 -13.08 -19.67 -4.10
CA GLY A 257 -14.37 -19.48 -3.43
C GLY A 257 -15.48 -19.14 -4.42
N GLU A 258 -16.71 -19.60 -4.10
CA GLU A 258 -17.88 -19.20 -4.84
C GLU A 258 -18.14 -17.70 -4.62
N MET A 259 -18.19 -16.94 -5.69
CA MET A 259 -18.42 -15.51 -5.66
C MET A 259 -19.84 -15.16 -6.13
N HIS A 260 -20.26 -13.94 -5.80
CA HIS A 260 -21.54 -13.42 -6.25
C HIS A 260 -21.74 -13.59 -7.76
N PRO A 261 -22.93 -14.01 -8.27
CA PRO A 261 -23.16 -14.26 -9.70
C PRO A 261 -23.03 -12.98 -10.56
N GLN A 262 -23.30 -11.80 -10.00
CA GLN A 262 -23.21 -10.53 -10.72
C GLN A 262 -21.73 -10.06 -10.80
N SER A 263 -21.23 -9.85 -12.02
CA SER A 263 -19.83 -9.54 -12.30
C SER A 263 -19.31 -8.32 -11.52
N HIS A 264 -20.09 -7.23 -11.44
CA HIS A 264 -19.67 -6.00 -10.75
C HIS A 264 -19.53 -6.16 -9.22
N LEU A 265 -19.99 -7.26 -8.64
CA LEU A 265 -19.81 -7.59 -7.22
C LEU A 265 -18.62 -8.53 -6.96
N LYS A 266 -17.85 -8.91 -7.98
CA LYS A 266 -16.69 -9.81 -7.86
C LYS A 266 -15.35 -9.09 -7.69
N LYS A 267 -15.33 -7.76 -7.82
CA LYS A 267 -14.09 -6.99 -7.80
C LYS A 267 -13.62 -6.64 -6.40
N ALA A 268 -12.30 -6.54 -6.24
CA ALA A 268 -11.64 -6.04 -5.04
C ALA A 268 -10.36 -5.29 -5.40
N TYR A 269 -9.85 -4.48 -4.49
CA TYR A 269 -8.72 -3.56 -4.72
C TYR A 269 -7.68 -3.59 -3.60
N ALA A 270 -7.86 -4.49 -2.63
CA ALA A 270 -6.97 -4.59 -1.48
C ALA A 270 -5.53 -4.94 -1.89
N THR A 271 -4.56 -4.32 -1.25
CA THR A 271 -3.14 -4.72 -1.35
C THR A 271 -2.90 -5.92 -0.44
N PRO A 272 -2.21 -6.99 -0.91
CA PRO A 272 -1.91 -8.14 -0.07
C PRO A 272 -0.94 -7.78 1.06
N LEU A 273 -0.96 -8.58 2.13
CA LEU A 273 0.03 -8.56 3.20
C LEU A 273 0.78 -9.89 3.22
N ILE A 274 2.10 -9.83 3.36
CA ILE A 274 2.91 -11.03 3.60
C ILE A 274 3.19 -11.12 5.09
N ILE A 275 2.98 -12.31 5.63
CA ILE A 275 3.33 -12.64 7.02
C ILE A 275 4.26 -13.87 7.02
N GLU A 276 5.32 -13.79 7.80
CA GLU A 276 6.18 -14.93 8.09
C GLU A 276 5.54 -15.70 9.24
N SER A 277 4.81 -16.75 8.90
CA SER A 277 4.28 -17.69 9.88
C SER A 277 5.39 -18.68 10.31
N ALA A 278 5.26 -19.28 11.48
CA ALA A 278 6.24 -20.22 12.01
C ALA A 278 6.50 -21.41 11.05
N ASP A 279 5.49 -21.82 10.29
CA ASP A 279 5.55 -22.99 9.42
C ASP A 279 5.80 -22.62 7.94
N ILE A 280 5.10 -21.58 7.45
CA ILE A 280 5.14 -21.19 6.02
C ILE A 280 4.89 -19.70 5.85
N PRO A 281 5.54 -19.04 4.87
CA PRO A 281 5.22 -17.66 4.52
C PRO A 281 3.85 -17.58 3.82
N LEU A 282 2.97 -16.74 4.34
CA LEU A 282 1.62 -16.57 3.81
C LEU A 282 1.43 -15.20 3.15
N VAL A 283 0.77 -15.21 2.01
CA VAL A 283 0.17 -14.02 1.40
C VAL A 283 -1.28 -13.93 1.83
N ILE A 284 -1.60 -12.95 2.65
CA ILE A 284 -2.98 -12.65 3.06
C ILE A 284 -3.61 -11.78 1.98
N SER A 285 -4.66 -12.28 1.39
CA SER A 285 -5.20 -11.79 0.13
C SER A 285 -6.71 -11.58 0.21
N PRO A 286 -7.20 -10.40 0.65
CA PRO A 286 -8.62 -10.07 0.57
C PRO A 286 -9.07 -9.91 -0.88
N ALA A 287 -10.18 -10.58 -1.21
CA ALA A 287 -10.85 -10.49 -2.50
C ALA A 287 -12.34 -10.14 -2.29
N ALA A 288 -13.19 -10.29 -3.30
CA ALA A 288 -14.63 -10.20 -3.09
C ALA A 288 -15.15 -11.45 -2.37
N ASP A 289 -15.97 -11.24 -1.35
CA ASP A 289 -16.64 -12.26 -0.53
C ASP A 289 -15.72 -13.15 0.32
N TRP A 290 -14.43 -13.21 0.00
CA TRP A 290 -13.44 -14.11 0.61
C TRP A 290 -12.12 -13.42 0.94
N VAL A 291 -11.47 -13.88 2.00
CA VAL A 291 -10.03 -13.69 2.23
C VAL A 291 -9.32 -15.03 2.11
N TYR A 292 -8.11 -14.99 1.57
CA TYR A 292 -7.29 -16.17 1.32
C TYR A 292 -5.93 -16.03 1.99
N GLY A 293 -5.37 -17.16 2.44
CA GLY A 293 -3.98 -17.34 2.77
C GLY A 293 -3.32 -18.24 1.73
N TYR A 294 -2.39 -17.69 0.94
CA TYR A 294 -1.62 -18.46 -0.04
C TYR A 294 -0.18 -18.64 0.41
N HIS A 295 0.41 -19.79 0.11
CA HIS A 295 1.86 -19.99 0.25
C HIS A 295 2.59 -19.02 -0.71
N ALA A 296 3.45 -18.14 -0.17
CA ALA A 296 4.05 -17.07 -0.95
C ALA A 296 4.88 -17.55 -2.14
N GLY A 297 5.63 -18.64 -1.98
CA GLY A 297 6.53 -19.17 -3.03
C GLY A 297 5.83 -19.93 -4.15
N THR A 298 4.69 -20.59 -3.88
CA THR A 298 4.02 -21.49 -4.84
C THR A 298 2.64 -20.99 -5.28
N GLY A 299 2.04 -20.06 -4.54
CA GLY A 299 0.67 -19.64 -4.73
C GLY A 299 -0.37 -20.71 -4.36
N GLU A 300 0.04 -21.80 -3.70
CA GLU A 300 -0.89 -22.81 -3.18
C GLU A 300 -1.81 -22.18 -2.15
N GLU A 301 -3.11 -22.40 -2.28
CA GLU A 301 -4.09 -21.96 -1.29
C GLU A 301 -3.97 -22.81 -0.04
N VAL A 302 -3.63 -22.19 1.07
CA VAL A 302 -3.47 -22.84 2.38
C VAL A 302 -4.78 -22.85 3.11
N TRP A 303 -5.45 -21.67 3.12
CA TRP A 303 -6.77 -21.50 3.72
C TRP A 303 -7.54 -20.37 3.03
N ARG A 304 -8.85 -20.37 3.24
CA ARG A 304 -9.75 -19.28 2.91
C ARG A 304 -10.81 -19.10 3.98
N ALA A 305 -11.33 -17.88 4.14
CA ALA A 305 -12.49 -17.58 4.99
C ALA A 305 -13.49 -16.73 4.22
N HIS A 306 -14.77 -17.08 4.32
CA HIS A 306 -15.87 -16.37 3.71
C HIS A 306 -16.40 -15.29 4.64
N TYR A 307 -16.56 -14.08 4.15
CA TYR A 307 -17.16 -12.97 4.91
C TYR A 307 -18.47 -12.44 4.28
N GLY A 308 -18.98 -13.15 3.29
CA GLY A 308 -20.32 -13.00 2.74
C GLY A 308 -20.54 -11.75 1.91
N ARG A 309 -21.78 -11.39 1.73
CA ARG A 309 -22.26 -10.30 0.84
C ARG A 309 -21.68 -8.91 1.12
N LEU A 310 -20.82 -8.79 2.08
CA LEU A 310 -20.26 -7.52 2.56
C LEU A 310 -18.99 -7.12 1.82
N GLY A 311 -18.39 -8.06 1.13
CA GLY A 311 -17.00 -8.05 0.83
C GLY A 311 -16.61 -7.78 -0.61
N PHE A 312 -17.43 -7.16 -1.45
CA PHE A 312 -16.92 -6.70 -2.73
C PHE A 312 -16.35 -5.27 -2.63
N SER A 313 -15.50 -4.91 -3.58
CA SER A 313 -14.76 -3.63 -3.60
C SER A 313 -13.94 -3.38 -2.32
N THR A 314 -13.42 -4.45 -1.71
CA THR A 314 -12.55 -4.36 -0.54
C THR A 314 -11.26 -3.62 -0.90
N VAL A 315 -10.96 -2.55 -0.16
CA VAL A 315 -9.78 -1.67 -0.40
C VAL A 315 -8.73 -1.79 0.70
N PRO A 316 -9.11 -1.88 2.00
CA PRO A 316 -8.13 -1.86 3.07
C PRO A 316 -7.12 -3.01 2.98
N ARG A 317 -5.84 -2.67 3.17
CA ARG A 317 -4.79 -3.68 3.36
C ARG A 317 -4.98 -4.34 4.71
N PRO A 318 -4.86 -5.66 4.83
CA PRO A 318 -4.85 -6.35 6.13
C PRO A 318 -3.73 -5.85 7.03
N VAL A 319 -3.90 -5.99 8.33
CA VAL A 319 -2.84 -5.89 9.33
C VAL A 319 -2.76 -7.20 10.09
N ALA A 320 -1.60 -7.50 10.68
CA ALA A 320 -1.37 -8.76 11.39
C ALA A 320 -0.69 -8.51 12.74
N GLU A 321 -1.13 -9.26 13.74
CA GLU A 321 -0.57 -9.24 15.09
C GLU A 321 -0.88 -10.57 15.78
N ASP A 322 0.04 -11.12 16.57
CA ASP A 322 -0.13 -12.29 17.44
C ASP A 322 -0.85 -13.49 16.78
N GLY A 323 -0.39 -13.87 15.55
CA GLY A 323 -0.95 -15.01 14.82
C GLY A 323 -2.35 -14.78 14.22
N HIS A 324 -2.83 -13.55 14.24
CA HIS A 324 -4.09 -13.15 13.63
C HIS A 324 -3.89 -12.14 12.52
N VAL A 325 -4.78 -12.16 11.54
CA VAL A 325 -4.91 -11.10 10.54
C VAL A 325 -6.24 -10.39 10.72
N PHE A 326 -6.19 -9.07 10.67
CA PHE A 326 -7.35 -8.21 10.80
C PHE A 326 -7.70 -7.62 9.46
N ILE A 327 -8.95 -7.83 9.02
CA ILE A 327 -9.44 -7.45 7.70
C ILE A 327 -10.66 -6.57 7.87
N SER A 328 -10.57 -5.34 7.36
CA SER A 328 -11.73 -4.47 7.25
C SER A 328 -12.37 -4.68 5.88
N THR A 329 -13.61 -5.12 5.83
CA THR A 329 -14.43 -5.06 4.62
C THR A 329 -14.89 -3.62 4.42
N SER A 330 -15.04 -3.16 3.18
CA SER A 330 -15.19 -1.72 2.99
C SER A 330 -16.52 -1.27 2.45
N TYR A 331 -16.99 -1.78 1.35
CA TYR A 331 -18.13 -1.18 0.67
C TYR A 331 -19.46 -1.77 1.16
N MET A 332 -20.49 -0.92 1.31
CA MET A 332 -21.86 -1.15 1.73
C MET A 332 -22.07 -1.52 3.21
N GLN A 333 -21.40 -2.50 3.78
CA GLN A 333 -21.51 -2.88 5.20
C GLN A 333 -20.12 -3.17 5.76
N PRO A 334 -19.43 -2.16 6.31
CA PRO A 334 -18.10 -2.36 6.86
C PRO A 334 -18.15 -3.29 8.08
N ARG A 335 -17.24 -4.25 8.10
CA ARG A 335 -16.97 -5.13 9.24
C ARG A 335 -15.47 -5.22 9.46
N LEU A 336 -15.09 -5.55 10.66
CA LEU A 336 -13.74 -5.92 11.01
C LEU A 336 -13.76 -7.41 11.39
N LEU A 337 -12.87 -8.18 10.78
CA LEU A 337 -12.71 -9.60 11.06
C LEU A 337 -11.32 -9.85 11.63
N ALA A 338 -11.23 -10.76 12.61
CA ALA A 338 -9.98 -11.35 13.06
C ALA A 338 -9.96 -12.83 12.64
N VAL A 339 -8.93 -13.22 11.87
CA VAL A 339 -8.77 -14.59 11.39
C VAL A 339 -7.45 -15.14 11.91
N ASP A 340 -7.50 -16.28 12.58
CA ASP A 340 -6.33 -17.04 13.00
C ASP A 340 -5.67 -17.69 11.77
N VAL A 341 -4.38 -17.46 11.57
CA VAL A 341 -3.68 -17.85 10.35
C VAL A 341 -3.23 -19.31 10.31
N THR A 342 -3.42 -20.06 11.40
CA THR A 342 -2.93 -21.45 11.54
C THR A 342 -3.80 -22.49 10.83
N GLY A 343 -4.98 -22.07 10.36
CA GLY A 343 -5.97 -22.95 9.71
C GLY A 343 -5.53 -23.52 8.36
N ARG A 344 -6.28 -24.51 7.88
CA ARG A 344 -6.14 -25.12 6.56
C ARG A 344 -7.50 -25.34 5.92
N GLY A 345 -7.60 -25.17 4.60
CA GLY A 345 -8.85 -25.32 3.85
C GLY A 345 -9.83 -24.18 4.11
N ASP A 346 -11.11 -24.47 4.14
CA ASP A 346 -12.15 -23.49 4.49
C ASP A 346 -12.23 -23.32 6.01
N VAL A 347 -11.84 -22.15 6.49
CA VAL A 347 -11.73 -21.84 7.92
C VAL A 347 -12.84 -20.91 8.43
N THR A 348 -13.86 -20.68 7.63
CA THR A 348 -14.93 -19.74 7.92
C THR A 348 -15.54 -19.95 9.32
N GLU A 349 -15.88 -21.20 9.65
CA GLU A 349 -16.55 -21.50 10.91
C GLU A 349 -15.58 -21.83 12.07
N THR A 350 -14.28 -21.95 11.78
CA THR A 350 -13.33 -22.49 12.76
C THR A 350 -12.29 -21.48 13.23
N HIS A 351 -11.80 -20.60 12.34
CA HIS A 351 -10.69 -19.69 12.62
C HIS A 351 -11.06 -18.20 12.52
N VAL A 352 -12.26 -17.85 12.07
CA VAL A 352 -12.78 -16.48 12.21
C VAL A 352 -13.21 -16.30 13.66
N ARG A 353 -12.53 -15.40 14.39
CA ARG A 353 -12.77 -15.19 15.81
C ARG A 353 -13.93 -14.23 16.07
N TRP A 354 -14.05 -13.20 15.26
CA TRP A 354 -15.14 -12.19 15.26
C TRP A 354 -15.12 -11.38 13.98
#